data_942d407f26985ab63a9a77373574757b
#
_entry.id   942d407f26985ab63a9a77373574757b
#
_cell.length_a   1.000
_cell.length_b   1.000
_cell.length_c   1.000
_cell.angle_alpha   90.00
_cell.angle_beta   90.00
_cell.angle_gamma   90.00
#
_symmetry.space_group_name_H-M   'P 1'
#
loop_
_entity.id
_entity.type
_entity.pdbx_description
1 polymer ?
#
loop_
_entity_poly.entity_id
_entity_poly.type
_entity_poly.pdbx_seq_one_letter_code
_entity_poly.pdbx_strand_id
1 'polypeptide(L)'
;MSVPPLGYGFHLTNTPLPPLQEVLENLFTVEIPMTVTFRGVNSRQSALIRGPHGWGEFAPFLEYGAQESAAWLACALEAAWLPAPEPVRTRIPLNATLPAVPAERVPEVLAKYEGEIQELKIKVAEKGQSLADDIARVAAAREALPNARLKVDANMGYTLGGALDALRKLCEYGIIYVEQPVASIEDM
;
A
#
# COMPACT_ATOMS: atom_id res chain seq x y z
N MET A 1 -16.64 23.63 -4.87
CA MET A 1 -17.24 22.40 -4.33
C MET A 1 -16.50 22.10 -3.03
N SER A 2 -17.21 22.12 -1.89
CA SER A 2 -16.60 21.76 -0.61
C SER A 2 -16.42 20.25 -0.59
N VAL A 3 -15.18 19.79 -0.50
CA VAL A 3 -14.86 18.38 -0.23
C VAL A 3 -15.50 18.04 1.12
N PRO A 4 -16.35 17.00 1.23
CA PRO A 4 -16.87 16.59 2.52
C PRO A 4 -15.68 16.22 3.42
N PRO A 5 -15.73 16.51 4.73
CA PRO A 5 -14.69 16.09 5.64
C PRO A 5 -14.58 14.58 5.52
N LEU A 6 -13.38 14.10 5.18
CA LEU A 6 -13.07 12.67 5.23
C LEU A 6 -13.42 12.20 6.64
N GLY A 7 -14.46 11.37 6.75
CA GLY A 7 -15.03 10.91 8.02
C GLY A 7 -14.18 9.90 8.78
N TYR A 8 -12.87 9.96 8.60
CA TYR A 8 -11.91 9.26 9.43
C TYR A 8 -11.49 10.25 10.50
N GLY A 9 -11.92 9.99 11.73
CA GLY A 9 -11.63 10.80 12.88
C GLY A 9 -10.13 10.90 13.13
N PHE A 10 -9.48 11.80 12.41
CA PHE A 10 -8.18 12.27 12.82
C PHE A 10 -8.40 13.04 14.13
N HIS A 11 -7.90 12.51 15.21
CA HIS A 11 -7.94 13.17 16.53
C HIS A 11 -7.26 14.54 16.52
N LEU A 12 -6.49 14.87 15.47
CA LEU A 12 -5.91 16.19 15.24
C LEU A 12 -6.92 17.31 15.01
N THR A 13 -8.20 17.02 14.70
CA THR A 13 -9.21 18.09 14.49
C THR A 13 -9.45 18.93 15.74
N ASN A 14 -9.10 18.42 16.93
CA ASN A 14 -9.25 19.13 18.21
C ASN A 14 -7.91 19.27 18.98
N THR A 15 -6.80 18.80 18.43
CA THR A 15 -5.48 18.92 19.08
C THR A 15 -4.70 20.03 18.38
N PRO A 16 -4.12 21.00 19.10
CA PRO A 16 -3.26 22.01 18.52
C PRO A 16 -2.10 21.35 17.76
N LEU A 17 -1.89 21.78 16.53
CA LEU A 17 -0.69 21.36 15.78
C LEU A 17 0.56 21.82 16.51
N PRO A 18 1.65 21.02 16.49
CA PRO A 18 2.93 21.47 17.02
C PRO A 18 3.42 22.70 16.26
N PRO A 19 4.21 23.60 16.90
CA PRO A 19 4.83 24.71 16.19
C PRO A 19 5.67 24.22 15.02
N LEU A 20 5.56 24.88 13.85
CA LEU A 20 6.31 24.48 12.66
C LEU A 20 7.83 24.38 12.92
N GLN A 21 8.37 25.30 13.70
CA GLN A 21 9.80 25.32 14.07
C GLN A 21 10.21 24.03 14.80
N GLU A 22 9.39 23.56 15.74
CA GLU A 22 9.62 22.32 16.48
C GLU A 22 9.60 21.09 15.54
N VAL A 23 8.66 21.06 14.61
CA VAL A 23 8.60 19.98 13.60
C VAL A 23 9.87 19.98 12.75
N LEU A 24 10.30 21.16 12.25
CA LEU A 24 11.47 21.27 11.38
C LEU A 24 12.79 20.93 12.10
N GLU A 25 12.93 21.27 13.39
CA GLU A 25 14.10 20.93 14.21
C GLU A 25 14.21 19.42 14.49
N ASN A 26 13.10 18.70 14.42
CA ASN A 26 13.01 17.27 14.67
C ASN A 26 12.70 16.43 13.43
N LEU A 27 12.91 16.98 12.24
CA LEU A 27 12.67 16.31 10.96
C LEU A 27 13.98 15.80 10.36
N PHE A 28 13.99 14.54 9.95
CA PHE A 28 15.12 13.86 9.33
C PHE A 28 14.68 13.29 7.99
N THR A 29 15.38 13.63 6.92
CA THR A 29 15.13 13.07 5.61
C THR A 29 15.99 11.83 5.38
N VAL A 30 15.37 10.77 4.88
CA VAL A 30 16.04 9.52 4.53
C VAL A 30 15.67 9.10 3.11
N GLU A 31 16.60 8.44 2.45
CA GLU A 31 16.39 7.82 1.15
C GLU A 31 16.79 6.35 1.22
N ILE A 32 15.84 5.47 0.89
CA ILE A 32 16.02 4.02 0.98
C ILE A 32 16.00 3.46 -0.45
N PRO A 33 17.13 2.95 -0.96
CA PRO A 33 17.17 2.28 -2.25
C PRO A 33 16.34 1.00 -2.20
N MET A 34 15.57 0.75 -3.24
CA MET A 34 14.71 -0.43 -3.33
C MET A 34 15.38 -1.53 -4.15
N THR A 35 15.29 -2.75 -3.69
CA THR A 35 15.82 -3.93 -4.39
C THR A 35 14.91 -4.41 -5.53
N VAL A 36 13.65 -3.94 -5.55
CA VAL A 36 12.66 -4.23 -6.58
C VAL A 36 11.92 -2.93 -6.87
N THR A 37 11.78 -2.58 -8.14
CA THR A 37 10.93 -1.44 -8.57
C THR A 37 9.50 -1.68 -8.14
N PHE A 38 8.88 -0.70 -7.49
CA PHE A 38 7.51 -0.78 -7.02
C PHE A 38 6.77 0.51 -7.39
N ARG A 39 5.66 0.42 -8.12
CA ARG A 39 4.93 1.59 -8.67
C ARG A 39 5.83 2.57 -9.42
N GLY A 40 6.82 2.08 -10.17
CA GLY A 40 7.78 2.90 -10.89
C GLY A 40 8.85 3.58 -10.02
N VAL A 41 8.88 3.31 -8.71
CA VAL A 41 9.82 3.90 -7.75
C VAL A 41 10.97 2.94 -7.46
N ASN A 42 12.21 3.42 -7.57
CA ASN A 42 13.44 2.67 -7.30
C ASN A 42 14.13 3.10 -5.99
N SER A 43 13.71 4.24 -5.43
CA SER A 43 14.20 4.77 -4.16
C SER A 43 13.04 5.39 -3.41
N ARG A 44 12.92 5.09 -2.13
CA ARG A 44 11.84 5.60 -1.28
C ARG A 44 12.38 6.72 -0.41
N GLN A 45 11.93 7.95 -0.67
CA GLN A 45 12.21 9.11 0.16
C GLN A 45 11.16 9.22 1.26
N SER A 46 11.60 9.53 2.47
CA SER A 46 10.76 9.72 3.63
C SER A 46 11.30 10.83 4.53
N ALA A 47 10.41 11.56 5.18
CA ALA A 47 10.72 12.42 6.29
C ALA A 47 10.29 11.74 7.59
N LEU A 48 11.24 11.47 8.46
CA LEU A 48 10.99 10.96 9.82
C LEU A 48 10.90 12.15 10.76
N ILE A 49 9.84 12.21 11.55
CA ILE A 49 9.56 13.31 12.48
C ILE A 49 9.53 12.76 13.89
N ARG A 50 10.40 13.27 14.76
CA ARG A 50 10.45 12.86 16.16
C ARG A 50 9.64 13.82 17.02
N GLY A 51 8.68 13.28 17.76
CA GLY A 51 7.89 14.03 18.74
C GLY A 51 7.99 13.45 20.14
N PRO A 52 7.25 14.01 21.11
CA PRO A 52 7.28 13.58 22.51
C PRO A 52 6.77 12.16 22.74
N HIS A 53 5.93 11.63 21.85
CA HIS A 53 5.34 10.30 21.97
C HIS A 53 5.96 9.25 21.05
N GLY A 54 6.85 9.63 20.12
CA GLY A 54 7.50 8.68 19.25
C GLY A 54 7.92 9.27 17.91
N TRP A 55 7.93 8.42 16.90
CA TRP A 55 8.29 8.79 15.53
C TRP A 55 7.08 8.71 14.63
N GLY A 56 6.93 9.72 13.77
CA GLY A 56 6.04 9.69 12.63
C GLY A 56 6.80 9.61 11.32
N GLU A 57 6.20 9.00 10.30
CA GLU A 57 6.76 8.91 8.96
C GLU A 57 5.87 9.68 7.99
N PHE A 58 6.46 10.60 7.23
CA PHE A 58 5.82 11.31 6.13
C PHE A 58 6.49 10.92 4.82
N ALA A 59 5.83 10.05 4.05
CA ALA A 59 6.36 9.48 2.82
C ALA A 59 5.29 9.35 1.73
N PRO A 60 4.60 10.45 1.32
CA PRO A 60 3.64 10.42 0.23
C PRO A 60 4.34 10.02 -1.07
N PHE A 61 3.60 9.51 -2.05
CA PHE A 61 4.13 9.38 -3.41
C PHE A 61 4.24 10.76 -4.06
N LEU A 62 5.23 10.90 -4.97
CA LEU A 62 5.55 12.19 -5.58
C LEU A 62 4.44 12.76 -6.48
N GLU A 63 3.55 11.91 -6.98
CA GLU A 63 2.37 12.30 -7.75
C GLU A 63 1.25 12.90 -6.92
N TYR A 64 1.29 12.78 -5.58
CA TYR A 64 0.27 13.34 -4.71
C TYR A 64 0.44 14.85 -4.52
N GLY A 65 -0.65 15.58 -4.74
CA GLY A 65 -0.67 17.02 -4.50
C GLY A 65 -0.64 17.38 -3.01
N ALA A 66 -0.43 18.67 -2.71
CA ALA A 66 -0.32 19.13 -1.33
C ALA A 66 -1.56 18.80 -0.46
N GLN A 67 -2.76 18.89 -1.04
CA GLN A 67 -4.00 18.60 -0.32
C GLN A 67 -4.10 17.12 0.09
N GLU A 68 -3.72 16.21 -0.80
CA GLU A 68 -3.70 14.76 -0.51
C GLU A 68 -2.58 14.45 0.48
N SER A 69 -1.38 14.98 0.26
CA SER A 69 -0.23 14.79 1.14
C SER A 69 -0.45 15.34 2.55
N ALA A 70 -1.32 16.34 2.74
CA ALA A 70 -1.63 16.90 4.06
C ALA A 70 -2.21 15.84 5.01
N ALA A 71 -3.02 14.90 4.52
CA ALA A 71 -3.55 13.80 5.34
C ALA A 71 -2.43 12.83 5.79
N TRP A 72 -1.44 12.61 4.94
CA TRP A 72 -0.25 11.81 5.27
C TRP A 72 0.62 12.49 6.32
N LEU A 73 0.80 13.82 6.21
CA LEU A 73 1.53 14.60 7.21
C LEU A 73 0.77 14.60 8.56
N ALA A 74 -0.55 14.73 8.53
CA ALA A 74 -1.37 14.67 9.75
C ALA A 74 -1.18 13.33 10.48
N CYS A 75 -1.15 12.21 9.76
CA CYS A 75 -0.88 10.90 10.33
C CYS A 75 0.52 10.81 10.98
N ALA A 76 1.55 11.37 10.32
CA ALA A 76 2.90 11.42 10.87
C ALA A 76 2.99 12.27 12.15
N LEU A 77 2.33 13.43 12.17
CA LEU A 77 2.27 14.29 13.34
C LEU A 77 1.49 13.64 14.49
N GLU A 78 0.37 12.97 14.19
CA GLU A 78 -0.38 12.20 15.17
C GLU A 78 0.49 11.15 15.85
N ALA A 79 1.21 10.33 15.05
CA ALA A 79 2.09 9.30 15.57
C ALA A 79 3.24 9.84 16.42
N ALA A 80 3.73 11.05 16.14
CA ALA A 80 4.83 11.67 16.88
C ALA A 80 4.37 12.46 18.13
N TRP A 81 3.21 13.14 18.08
CA TRP A 81 2.75 14.07 19.12
C TRP A 81 1.64 13.56 20.02
N LEU A 82 0.92 12.49 19.62
CA LEU A 82 -0.14 11.93 20.43
C LEU A 82 0.26 10.56 21.00
N PRO A 83 -0.24 10.19 22.19
CA PRO A 83 -0.03 8.85 22.69
C PRO A 83 -0.69 7.82 21.77
N ALA A 84 0.00 6.73 21.47
CA ALA A 84 -0.57 5.63 20.72
C ALA A 84 -1.81 5.06 21.46
N PRO A 85 -2.86 4.65 20.75
CA PRO A 85 -3.99 3.98 21.37
C PRO A 85 -3.53 2.66 22.02
N GLU A 86 -4.21 2.26 23.10
CA GLU A 86 -3.94 0.97 23.73
C GLU A 86 -4.13 -0.19 22.74
N PRO A 87 -3.17 -1.08 22.62
CA PRO A 87 -3.24 -2.16 21.66
C PRO A 87 -4.32 -3.19 22.03
N VAL A 88 -5.24 -3.48 21.12
CA VAL A 88 -6.29 -4.50 21.30
C VAL A 88 -5.70 -5.91 21.17
N ARG A 89 -4.53 -6.03 20.56
CA ARG A 89 -3.82 -7.30 20.33
C ARG A 89 -2.31 -7.07 20.29
N THR A 90 -1.56 -8.11 20.59
CA THR A 90 -0.08 -8.04 20.63
C THR A 90 0.57 -8.50 19.33
N ARG A 91 -0.19 -9.09 18.41
CA ARG A 91 0.29 -9.56 17.10
C ARG A 91 -0.74 -9.27 16.02
N ILE A 92 -0.25 -8.90 14.85
CA ILE A 92 -1.02 -8.70 13.62
C ILE A 92 -0.39 -9.59 12.54
N PRO A 93 -1.18 -10.47 11.87
CA PRO A 93 -0.70 -11.21 10.72
C PRO A 93 -0.29 -10.27 9.60
N LEU A 94 0.84 -10.56 8.96
CA LEU A 94 1.33 -9.81 7.81
C LEU A 94 1.08 -10.60 6.53
N ASN A 95 0.89 -9.90 5.42
CA ASN A 95 0.94 -10.52 4.11
C ASN A 95 2.22 -10.16 3.37
N ALA A 96 2.72 -11.08 2.56
CA ALA A 96 3.73 -10.80 1.56
C ALA A 96 3.12 -10.01 0.40
N THR A 97 3.96 -9.29 -0.35
CA THR A 97 3.55 -8.57 -1.57
C THR A 97 4.37 -9.03 -2.75
N LEU A 98 3.69 -9.44 -3.82
CA LEU A 98 4.30 -9.78 -5.11
C LEU A 98 4.13 -8.59 -6.05
N PRO A 99 5.22 -7.90 -6.43
CA PRO A 99 5.18 -6.85 -7.43
C PRO A 99 4.72 -7.37 -8.80
N ALA A 100 4.46 -6.48 -9.73
CA ALA A 100 4.05 -6.81 -11.11
C ALA A 100 5.24 -7.34 -11.95
N VAL A 101 5.88 -8.40 -11.46
CA VAL A 101 6.95 -9.11 -12.17
C VAL A 101 6.39 -10.13 -13.14
N PRO A 102 7.15 -10.52 -14.19
CA PRO A 102 6.80 -11.66 -15.05
C PRO A 102 6.64 -12.96 -14.25
N ALA A 103 5.80 -13.88 -14.75
CA ALA A 103 5.44 -15.11 -14.04
C ALA A 103 6.65 -15.98 -13.65
N GLU A 104 7.65 -16.05 -14.51
CA GLU A 104 8.90 -16.82 -14.30
C GLU A 104 9.76 -16.28 -13.15
N ARG A 105 9.54 -15.01 -12.74
CA ARG A 105 10.25 -14.39 -11.60
C ARG A 105 9.53 -14.52 -10.27
N VAL A 106 8.31 -15.04 -10.28
CA VAL A 106 7.52 -15.21 -9.05
C VAL A 106 8.26 -16.02 -7.99
N PRO A 107 8.85 -17.21 -8.29
CA PRO A 107 9.57 -17.98 -7.29
C PRO A 107 10.76 -17.23 -6.68
N GLU A 108 11.51 -16.45 -7.49
CA GLU A 108 12.63 -15.63 -7.04
C GLU A 108 12.18 -14.57 -6.00
N VAL A 109 11.05 -13.92 -6.28
CA VAL A 109 10.51 -12.88 -5.38
C VAL A 109 10.01 -13.51 -4.08
N LEU A 110 9.28 -14.61 -4.16
CA LEU A 110 8.74 -15.30 -2.99
C LEU A 110 9.86 -15.84 -2.08
N ALA A 111 10.98 -16.29 -2.65
CA ALA A 111 12.15 -16.78 -1.89
C ALA A 111 12.84 -15.69 -1.05
N LYS A 112 12.54 -14.40 -1.23
CA LYS A 112 13.07 -13.30 -0.41
C LYS A 112 12.34 -13.12 0.91
N TYR A 113 11.20 -13.76 1.08
CA TYR A 113 10.45 -13.72 2.34
C TYR A 113 10.92 -14.82 3.26
N GLU A 114 11.16 -14.47 4.52
CA GLU A 114 11.49 -15.44 5.56
C GLU A 114 10.23 -16.07 6.12
N GLY A 115 10.27 -17.38 6.33
CA GLY A 115 9.15 -18.14 6.89
C GLY A 115 8.04 -18.49 5.89
N GLU A 116 6.93 -19.00 6.41
CA GLU A 116 5.78 -19.41 5.61
C GLU A 116 4.91 -18.21 5.18
N ILE A 117 4.65 -18.08 3.89
CA ILE A 117 3.74 -17.09 3.34
C ILE A 117 2.32 -17.63 3.42
N GLN A 118 1.54 -17.17 4.40
CA GLN A 118 0.13 -17.56 4.56
C GLN A 118 -0.82 -16.68 3.76
N GLU A 119 -0.43 -15.42 3.51
CA GLU A 119 -1.22 -14.46 2.72
C GLU A 119 -0.31 -13.72 1.74
N LEU A 120 -0.75 -13.59 0.49
CA LEU A 120 -0.01 -12.91 -0.56
C LEU A 120 -0.91 -11.90 -1.27
N LYS A 121 -0.47 -10.64 -1.33
CA LYS A 121 -1.05 -9.58 -2.18
C LYS A 121 -0.26 -9.49 -3.48
N ILE A 122 -0.92 -9.64 -4.62
CA ILE A 122 -0.31 -9.68 -5.95
C ILE A 122 -0.70 -8.42 -6.71
N LYS A 123 0.28 -7.68 -7.22
CA LYS A 123 0.03 -6.52 -8.07
C LYS A 123 -0.40 -6.97 -9.47
N VAL A 124 -1.49 -6.37 -9.96
CA VAL A 124 -2.09 -6.61 -11.29
C VAL A 124 -2.39 -5.27 -11.96
N ALA A 125 -2.79 -5.28 -13.21
CA ALA A 125 -3.12 -4.08 -14.01
C ALA A 125 -1.96 -3.08 -14.12
N GLU A 126 -0.71 -3.53 -14.06
CA GLU A 126 0.44 -2.65 -14.18
C GLU A 126 0.53 -2.06 -15.59
N LYS A 127 0.88 -0.77 -15.67
CA LYS A 127 0.99 -0.07 -16.94
C LYS A 127 1.97 -0.77 -17.89
N GLY A 128 1.54 -1.05 -19.10
CA GLY A 128 2.33 -1.74 -20.12
C GLY A 128 2.27 -3.27 -20.06
N GLN A 129 1.50 -3.82 -19.12
CA GLN A 129 1.21 -5.25 -19.04
C GLN A 129 -0.23 -5.54 -19.49
N SER A 130 -0.50 -6.80 -19.80
CA SER A 130 -1.80 -7.30 -20.26
C SER A 130 -2.47 -8.15 -19.18
N LEU A 131 -3.78 -8.40 -19.33
CA LEU A 131 -4.50 -9.35 -18.47
C LEU A 131 -3.89 -10.77 -18.54
N ALA A 132 -3.28 -11.15 -19.66
CA ALA A 132 -2.60 -12.45 -19.76
C ALA A 132 -1.37 -12.53 -18.84
N ASP A 133 -0.63 -11.42 -18.69
CA ASP A 133 0.51 -11.33 -17.75
C ASP A 133 0.04 -11.43 -16.30
N ASP A 134 -1.08 -10.79 -15.97
CA ASP A 134 -1.67 -10.86 -14.64
C ASP A 134 -2.12 -12.29 -14.29
N ILE A 135 -2.80 -12.95 -15.22
CA ILE A 135 -3.25 -14.34 -15.04
C ILE A 135 -2.04 -15.26 -14.87
N ALA A 136 -1.01 -15.14 -15.70
CA ALA A 136 0.19 -15.95 -15.60
C ALA A 136 0.90 -15.77 -14.25
N ARG A 137 0.99 -14.52 -13.76
CA ARG A 137 1.56 -14.20 -12.46
C ARG A 137 0.78 -14.81 -11.30
N VAL A 138 -0.55 -14.68 -11.32
CA VAL A 138 -1.43 -15.25 -10.29
C VAL A 138 -1.39 -16.78 -10.31
N ALA A 139 -1.36 -17.40 -11.50
CA ALA A 139 -1.18 -18.84 -11.67
C ALA A 139 0.12 -19.33 -11.07
N ALA A 140 1.25 -18.67 -11.38
CA ALA A 140 2.57 -19.01 -10.82
C ALA A 140 2.60 -18.82 -9.31
N ALA A 141 1.94 -17.78 -8.76
CA ALA A 141 1.83 -17.58 -7.33
C ALA A 141 1.00 -18.69 -6.64
N ARG A 142 -0.10 -19.14 -7.25
CA ARG A 142 -0.91 -20.24 -6.74
C ARG A 142 -0.18 -21.58 -6.79
N GLU A 143 0.59 -21.81 -7.86
CA GLU A 143 1.43 -23.01 -7.97
C GLU A 143 2.51 -23.05 -6.88
N ALA A 144 3.19 -21.92 -6.65
CA ALA A 144 4.23 -21.81 -5.63
C ALA A 144 3.68 -21.87 -4.20
N LEU A 145 2.46 -21.38 -3.99
CA LEU A 145 1.82 -21.25 -2.67
C LEU A 145 0.39 -21.84 -2.69
N PRO A 146 0.25 -23.16 -2.76
CA PRO A 146 -1.06 -23.82 -2.98
C PRO A 146 -2.08 -23.55 -1.87
N ASN A 147 -1.65 -23.29 -0.65
CA ASN A 147 -2.51 -23.08 0.52
C ASN A 147 -2.62 -21.60 0.94
N ALA A 148 -1.85 -20.69 0.36
CA ALA A 148 -1.89 -19.29 0.74
C ALA A 148 -3.20 -18.60 0.31
N ARG A 149 -3.62 -17.63 1.10
CA ARG A 149 -4.73 -16.73 0.76
C ARG A 149 -4.24 -15.67 -0.21
N LEU A 150 -4.65 -15.77 -1.46
CA LEU A 150 -4.25 -14.83 -2.50
C LEU A 150 -5.22 -13.65 -2.58
N LYS A 151 -4.67 -12.46 -2.72
CA LYS A 151 -5.36 -11.18 -2.91
C LYS A 151 -4.75 -10.51 -4.14
N VAL A 152 -5.51 -9.75 -4.89
CA VAL A 152 -4.95 -8.95 -5.99
C VAL A 152 -5.23 -7.47 -5.77
N ASP A 153 -4.31 -6.62 -6.20
CA ASP A 153 -4.38 -5.17 -6.07
C ASP A 153 -4.07 -4.54 -7.42
N ALA A 154 -5.08 -3.91 -8.01
CA ALA A 154 -5.00 -3.30 -9.33
C ALA A 154 -4.62 -1.82 -9.29
N ASN A 155 -4.57 -1.19 -8.13
CA ASN A 155 -4.26 0.24 -7.97
C ASN A 155 -5.00 1.15 -8.98
N MET A 156 -6.29 0.87 -9.20
CA MET A 156 -7.19 1.57 -10.13
C MET A 156 -6.80 1.40 -11.62
N GLY A 157 -6.01 0.38 -11.96
CA GLY A 157 -5.45 0.21 -13.29
C GLY A 157 -6.42 -0.35 -14.34
N TYR A 158 -7.55 -0.95 -13.94
CA TYR A 158 -8.54 -1.45 -14.89
C TYR A 158 -9.63 -0.41 -15.22
N THR A 159 -10.20 -0.51 -16.42
CA THR A 159 -11.53 0.03 -16.70
C THR A 159 -12.58 -0.90 -16.08
N LEU A 160 -13.84 -0.44 -15.92
CA LEU A 160 -14.93 -1.28 -15.40
C LEU A 160 -15.08 -2.60 -16.18
N GLY A 161 -15.11 -2.54 -17.52
CA GLY A 161 -15.18 -3.74 -18.37
C GLY A 161 -13.96 -4.65 -18.18
N GLY A 162 -12.75 -4.06 -18.15
CA GLY A 162 -11.50 -4.80 -17.90
C GLY A 162 -11.47 -5.46 -16.53
N ALA A 163 -11.97 -4.79 -15.48
CA ALA A 163 -12.07 -5.35 -14.15
C ALA A 163 -13.00 -6.57 -14.10
N LEU A 164 -14.18 -6.49 -14.75
CA LEU A 164 -15.11 -7.61 -14.83
C LEU A 164 -14.51 -8.81 -15.56
N ASP A 165 -13.77 -8.58 -16.66
CA ASP A 165 -13.10 -9.65 -17.40
C ASP A 165 -11.94 -10.26 -16.59
N ALA A 166 -11.16 -9.42 -15.91
CA ALA A 166 -10.09 -9.87 -15.02
C ALA A 166 -10.64 -10.71 -13.88
N LEU A 167 -11.68 -10.24 -13.19
CA LEU A 167 -12.29 -10.94 -12.06
C LEU A 167 -12.78 -12.32 -12.43
N ARG A 168 -13.48 -12.48 -13.57
CA ARG A 168 -13.97 -13.79 -14.02
C ARG A 168 -12.85 -14.82 -14.16
N LYS A 169 -11.66 -14.40 -14.60
CA LYS A 169 -10.50 -15.28 -14.82
C LYS A 169 -9.68 -15.47 -13.56
N LEU A 170 -9.45 -14.41 -12.79
CA LEU A 170 -8.62 -14.47 -11.59
C LEU A 170 -9.32 -15.24 -10.46
N CYS A 171 -10.65 -15.24 -10.39
CA CYS A 171 -11.41 -16.04 -9.41
C CYS A 171 -11.14 -17.55 -9.53
N GLU A 172 -10.76 -18.05 -10.70
CA GLU A 172 -10.41 -19.47 -10.92
C GLU A 172 -9.21 -19.91 -10.07
N TYR A 173 -8.36 -18.96 -9.64
CA TYR A 173 -7.20 -19.21 -8.79
C TYR A 173 -7.49 -19.05 -7.30
N GLY A 174 -8.76 -18.92 -6.91
CA GLY A 174 -9.16 -18.83 -5.50
C GLY A 174 -8.67 -17.56 -4.81
N ILE A 175 -8.70 -16.41 -5.50
CA ILE A 175 -8.44 -15.10 -4.87
C ILE A 175 -9.59 -14.77 -3.93
N ILE A 176 -9.27 -14.12 -2.78
CA ILE A 176 -10.27 -13.82 -1.75
C ILE A 176 -10.86 -12.42 -1.85
N TYR A 177 -10.14 -11.47 -2.45
CA TYR A 177 -10.65 -10.14 -2.82
C TYR A 177 -9.76 -9.45 -3.85
N VAL A 178 -10.29 -8.38 -4.43
CA VAL A 178 -9.57 -7.44 -5.31
C VAL A 178 -9.58 -6.07 -4.65
N GLU A 179 -8.41 -5.45 -4.53
CA GLU A 179 -8.21 -4.08 -4.03
C GLU A 179 -8.16 -3.10 -5.19
N GLN A 180 -8.92 -2.02 -5.08
CA GLN A 180 -8.94 -0.91 -6.04
C GLN A 180 -8.98 -1.36 -7.52
N PRO A 181 -9.98 -2.14 -7.94
CA PRO A 181 -10.03 -2.61 -9.33
C PRO A 181 -10.17 -1.46 -10.33
N VAL A 182 -10.93 -0.43 -9.98
CA VAL A 182 -11.29 0.72 -10.82
C VAL A 182 -11.08 2.04 -10.09
N ALA A 183 -11.11 3.16 -10.83
CA ALA A 183 -10.78 4.47 -10.29
C ALA A 183 -11.90 5.13 -9.45
N SER A 184 -13.17 4.74 -9.66
CA SER A 184 -14.30 5.33 -8.94
C SER A 184 -14.90 4.37 -7.93
N ILE A 185 -15.40 4.90 -6.82
CA ILE A 185 -16.12 4.12 -5.79
C ILE A 185 -17.47 3.65 -6.32
N GLU A 186 -18.10 4.43 -7.20
CA GLU A 186 -19.38 4.11 -7.80
C GLU A 186 -19.32 2.87 -8.70
N ASP A 187 -18.14 2.58 -9.28
CA ASP A 187 -17.90 1.42 -10.14
C ASP A 187 -17.40 0.17 -9.36
N MET A 188 -17.09 0.31 -8.06
CA MET A 188 -16.70 -0.80 -7.19
C MET A 188 -17.92 -1.58 -6.65
#